data_ba8fd901e4eef0f6ef5290045a79b0eb
#
_entry.id   ba8fd901e4eef0f6ef5290045a79b0eb
#
_cell.length_a   1.000
_cell.length_b   1.000
_cell.length_c   1.000
_cell.angle_alpha   90.00
_cell.angle_beta   90.00
_cell.angle_gamma   90.00
#
_symmetry.space_group_name_H-M   'P 1'
#
loop_
_entity.id
_entity.type
_entity.pdbx_description
1 polymer ?
#
loop_
_entity_poly.entity_id
_entity_poly.type
_entity_poly.pdbx_seq_one_letter_code
_entity_poly.pdbx_strand_id
1 'polypeptide(L)'
;MKPWKLLPSLPRATAPAALGSLVSLAAQGFLALVLFRLFSPEEVGLFSATSQLAFFWASLALAQSPLSLLAERHQEPRAAARRAWRQSAWRLLWLAPVAALGAVWAGLGQAAQVWAWAAALGLAQLSWLLAQSLTLRVGSRWSMGLVRMVPPVLAAAAAVLGAVLFPVRGQGLELPVLLVSACLGYLAGAAWMRLAFQPASTADVALVAVAGSDLQPAQPAAPTSSDPRSARLKMLHTLTDGLAATALALSWPAHYGVQEAGWMLALLRVLSFIPALVHTAWAQVVLSSDTKVRLRPIHVAFGASALVLGVGALVSASVLWGWLDARWQGLVNCVWPLVAWQMAACFMAAFAHLPFQKGLAAMYSWLCVGINAVFVALCLGGSAVFDFTASAHLGWISAFMVLSLGALALWIALSPFRHAVAPGRSEAL
;
A
#
# COMPACT_ATOMS: atom_id res chain seq x y z
N MET A 1 10.94 35.66 -19.97
CA MET A 1 9.97 34.67 -19.44
C MET A 1 10.58 34.02 -18.22
N LYS A 2 10.01 34.16 -17.01
CA LYS A 2 10.55 33.57 -15.76
C LYS A 2 9.90 32.18 -15.58
N PRO A 3 10.64 31.07 -15.79
CA PRO A 3 10.07 29.71 -15.81
C PRO A 3 9.76 29.09 -14.44
N TRP A 4 10.06 29.78 -13.35
CA TRP A 4 10.03 29.19 -11.99
C TRP A 4 8.77 29.50 -11.15
N LYS A 5 7.72 30.12 -11.72
CA LYS A 5 6.46 30.41 -11.00
C LYS A 5 5.39 29.29 -11.06
N LEU A 6 5.73 28.09 -11.52
CA LEU A 6 4.75 27.00 -11.75
C LEU A 6 4.62 26.01 -10.58
N LEU A 7 5.43 26.10 -9.54
CA LEU A 7 5.20 25.31 -8.34
C LEU A 7 4.24 26.06 -7.43
N PRO A 8 2.99 25.60 -7.26
CA PRO A 8 2.12 26.15 -6.23
C PRO A 8 2.85 25.98 -4.89
N SER A 9 2.96 27.07 -4.14
CA SER A 9 3.52 27.02 -2.78
C SER A 9 2.69 26.02 -1.98
N LEU A 10 3.22 24.81 -1.79
CA LEU A 10 2.61 23.82 -0.89
C LEU A 10 2.34 24.52 0.44
N PRO A 11 1.13 24.46 0.98
CA PRO A 11 0.84 25.03 2.27
C PRO A 11 1.90 24.52 3.25
N ARG A 12 2.60 25.41 3.95
CA ARG A 12 3.67 25.04 4.91
C ARG A 12 3.25 23.95 5.90
N ALA A 13 1.94 23.76 6.05
CA ALA A 13 1.33 22.74 6.89
C ALA A 13 1.51 21.29 6.37
N THR A 14 1.55 21.07 5.05
CA THR A 14 1.60 19.72 4.44
C THR A 14 3.01 19.31 4.02
N ALA A 15 3.96 20.25 4.01
CA ALA A 15 5.33 20.00 3.56
C ALA A 15 6.04 18.84 4.30
N PRO A 16 5.98 18.69 5.64
CA PRO A 16 6.66 17.59 6.32
C PRO A 16 6.08 16.20 5.97
N ALA A 17 4.75 16.11 5.80
CA ALA A 17 4.12 14.85 5.40
C ALA A 17 4.46 14.47 3.95
N ALA A 18 4.49 15.45 3.05
CA ALA A 18 4.90 15.27 1.66
C ALA A 18 6.37 14.85 1.56
N LEU A 19 7.26 15.50 2.31
CA LEU A 19 8.68 15.16 2.37
C LEU A 19 8.88 13.75 2.92
N GLY A 20 8.19 13.37 4.00
CA GLY A 20 8.25 12.03 4.57
C GLY A 20 7.79 10.96 3.57
N SER A 21 6.75 11.24 2.81
CA SER A 21 6.29 10.36 1.74
C SER A 21 7.31 10.26 0.60
N LEU A 22 7.92 11.36 0.18
CA LEU A 22 8.94 11.38 -0.86
C LEU A 22 10.20 10.59 -0.45
N VAL A 23 10.68 10.77 0.78
CA VAL A 23 11.84 10.03 1.31
C VAL A 23 11.52 8.54 1.44
N SER A 24 10.33 8.21 1.95
CA SER A 24 9.85 6.81 2.00
C SER A 24 9.87 6.18 0.62
N LEU A 25 9.45 6.93 -0.38
CA LEU A 25 9.41 6.61 -1.78
C LEU A 25 10.80 6.33 -2.34
N ALA A 26 11.72 7.25 -2.14
CA ALA A 26 13.11 7.12 -2.57
C ALA A 26 13.79 5.90 -1.92
N ALA A 27 13.54 5.66 -0.62
CA ALA A 27 14.05 4.49 0.09
C ALA A 27 13.51 3.16 -0.46
N GLN A 28 12.23 3.12 -0.84
CA GLN A 28 11.63 1.92 -1.47
C GLN A 28 12.21 1.70 -2.88
N GLY A 29 12.38 2.76 -3.68
CA GLY A 29 13.04 2.68 -4.98
C GLY A 29 14.50 2.21 -4.85
N PHE A 30 15.23 2.73 -3.87
CA PHE A 30 16.58 2.28 -3.57
C PHE A 30 16.61 0.81 -3.14
N LEU A 31 15.70 0.39 -2.24
CA LEU A 31 15.57 -1.02 -1.85
C LEU A 31 15.30 -1.91 -3.06
N ALA A 32 14.48 -1.48 -4.01
CA ALA A 32 14.24 -2.25 -5.23
C ALA A 32 15.54 -2.48 -6.05
N LEU A 33 16.40 -1.45 -6.19
CA LEU A 33 17.70 -1.60 -6.83
C LEU A 33 18.62 -2.55 -6.06
N VAL A 34 18.62 -2.46 -4.73
CA VAL A 34 19.36 -3.35 -3.83
C VAL A 34 18.92 -4.81 -4.03
N LEU A 35 17.61 -5.05 -4.14
CA LEU A 35 17.05 -6.39 -4.38
C LEU A 35 17.65 -7.02 -5.65
N PHE A 36 17.68 -6.30 -6.77
CA PHE A 36 18.22 -6.82 -8.03
C PHE A 36 19.75 -7.05 -8.04
N ARG A 37 20.48 -6.36 -7.17
CA ARG A 37 21.95 -6.42 -7.15
C ARG A 37 22.50 -7.39 -6.12
N LEU A 38 21.89 -7.47 -4.94
CA LEU A 38 22.45 -8.16 -3.80
C LEU A 38 21.74 -9.48 -3.47
N PHE A 39 20.51 -9.68 -3.94
CA PHE A 39 19.70 -10.84 -3.60
C PHE A 39 19.35 -11.69 -4.82
N SER A 40 19.09 -12.96 -4.59
CA SER A 40 18.62 -13.87 -5.64
C SER A 40 17.10 -13.71 -5.85
N PRO A 41 16.57 -14.11 -7.01
CA PRO A 41 15.12 -14.14 -7.23
C PRO A 41 14.38 -14.98 -6.20
N GLU A 42 14.95 -16.10 -5.76
CA GLU A 42 14.36 -17.00 -4.76
C GLU A 42 14.21 -16.29 -3.39
N GLU A 43 15.25 -15.58 -2.94
CA GLU A 43 15.21 -14.80 -1.70
C GLU A 43 14.15 -13.71 -1.77
N VAL A 44 14.06 -13.01 -2.91
CA VAL A 44 13.06 -11.96 -3.14
C VAL A 44 11.66 -12.54 -3.26
N GLY A 45 11.51 -13.70 -3.89
CA GLY A 45 10.24 -14.44 -3.98
C GLY A 45 9.72 -14.84 -2.60
N LEU A 46 10.56 -15.49 -1.81
CA LEU A 46 10.25 -15.90 -0.43
C LEU A 46 9.90 -14.68 0.45
N PHE A 47 10.72 -13.63 0.38
CA PHE A 47 10.47 -12.38 1.11
C PHE A 47 9.15 -11.74 0.71
N SER A 48 8.85 -11.66 -0.59
CA SER A 48 7.67 -10.99 -1.10
C SER A 48 6.39 -11.76 -0.72
N ALA A 49 6.38 -13.09 -0.89
CA ALA A 49 5.25 -13.93 -0.52
C ALA A 49 4.99 -13.90 1.01
N THR A 50 6.04 -14.05 1.82
CA THR A 50 5.94 -13.99 3.29
C THR A 50 5.48 -12.62 3.77
N SER A 51 6.01 -11.53 3.18
CA SER A 51 5.62 -10.16 3.51
C SER A 51 4.16 -9.88 3.15
N GLN A 52 3.68 -10.41 2.03
CA GLN A 52 2.29 -10.23 1.60
C GLN A 52 1.32 -11.01 2.49
N LEU A 53 1.69 -12.23 2.88
CA LEU A 53 0.93 -13.01 3.87
C LEU A 53 0.85 -12.26 5.20
N ALA A 54 1.98 -11.74 5.70
CA ALA A 54 2.05 -10.96 6.93
C ALA A 54 1.18 -9.69 6.85
N PHE A 55 1.25 -8.96 5.73
CA PHE A 55 0.47 -7.75 5.50
C PHE A 55 -1.03 -8.02 5.51
N PHE A 56 -1.47 -9.07 4.82
CA PHE A 56 -2.88 -9.44 4.78
C PHE A 56 -3.37 -9.87 6.17
N TRP A 57 -2.61 -10.70 6.86
CA TRP A 57 -2.90 -11.15 8.21
C TRP A 57 -2.99 -9.99 9.21
N ALA A 58 -2.02 -9.07 9.19
CA ALA A 58 -2.04 -7.86 10.00
C ALA A 58 -3.24 -6.95 9.67
N SER A 59 -3.56 -6.80 8.38
CA SER A 59 -4.69 -5.97 7.92
C SER A 59 -6.04 -6.53 8.41
N LEU A 60 -6.22 -7.85 8.35
CA LEU A 60 -7.40 -8.52 8.91
C LEU A 60 -7.50 -8.35 10.42
N ALA A 61 -6.37 -8.52 11.13
CA ALA A 61 -6.32 -8.38 12.58
C ALA A 61 -6.61 -6.95 13.04
N LEU A 62 -6.11 -5.97 12.32
CA LEU A 62 -6.39 -4.55 12.56
C LEU A 62 -7.85 -4.20 12.34
N ALA A 63 -8.47 -4.74 11.30
CA ALA A 63 -9.84 -4.42 10.91
C ALA A 63 -10.07 -2.89 10.91
N GLN A 64 -10.96 -2.39 11.78
CA GLN A 64 -11.26 -0.96 11.91
C GLN A 64 -10.52 -0.27 13.07
N SER A 65 -9.62 -0.96 13.78
CA SER A 65 -8.90 -0.41 14.94
C SER A 65 -8.16 0.91 14.65
N PRO A 66 -7.51 1.12 13.48
CA PRO A 66 -6.90 2.39 13.13
C PRO A 66 -7.91 3.53 13.00
N LEU A 67 -9.08 3.26 12.46
CA LEU A 67 -10.14 4.26 12.27
C LEU A 67 -10.84 4.59 13.59
N SER A 68 -11.13 3.59 14.42
CA SER A 68 -11.71 3.83 15.76
C SER A 68 -10.76 4.63 16.64
N LEU A 69 -9.44 4.37 16.55
CA LEU A 69 -8.44 5.15 17.26
C LEU A 69 -8.45 6.64 16.86
N LEU A 70 -8.76 6.97 15.61
CA LEU A 70 -8.87 8.34 15.13
C LEU A 70 -10.23 8.97 15.49
N ALA A 71 -11.32 8.19 15.50
CA ALA A 71 -12.68 8.67 15.73
C ALA A 71 -12.99 8.92 17.22
N GLU A 72 -12.48 8.10 18.12
CA GLU A 72 -12.77 8.16 19.56
C GLU A 72 -11.95 9.23 20.28
N ARG A 73 -12.12 10.50 19.91
CA ARG A 73 -11.32 11.62 20.43
C ARG A 73 -11.47 11.88 21.93
N HIS A 74 -12.57 11.43 22.54
CA HIS A 74 -12.85 11.63 23.98
C HIS A 74 -12.04 10.70 24.91
N GLN A 75 -11.46 9.62 24.40
CA GLN A 75 -10.65 8.72 25.19
C GLN A 75 -9.19 9.20 25.26
N GLU A 76 -8.50 8.90 26.36
CA GLU A 76 -7.08 9.14 26.45
C GLU A 76 -6.34 8.38 25.32
N PRO A 77 -5.51 9.07 24.49
CA PRO A 77 -4.90 8.48 23.31
C PRO A 77 -4.07 7.22 23.58
N ARG A 78 -3.32 7.22 24.69
CA ARG A 78 -2.49 6.08 25.09
C ARG A 78 -3.31 4.86 25.52
N ALA A 79 -4.40 5.09 26.27
CA ALA A 79 -5.29 4.02 26.70
C ALA A 79 -6.03 3.41 25.50
N ALA A 80 -6.52 4.25 24.57
CA ALA A 80 -7.16 3.83 23.34
C ALA A 80 -6.17 3.02 22.44
N ALA A 81 -4.92 3.48 22.28
CA ALA A 81 -3.91 2.77 21.51
C ALA A 81 -3.54 1.41 22.14
N ARG A 82 -3.39 1.31 23.46
CA ARG A 82 -3.13 0.04 24.14
C ARG A 82 -4.27 -0.94 23.98
N ARG A 83 -5.53 -0.47 24.05
CA ARG A 83 -6.71 -1.29 23.82
C ARG A 83 -6.74 -1.79 22.36
N ALA A 84 -6.57 -0.90 21.39
CA ALA A 84 -6.54 -1.23 19.96
C ALA A 84 -5.43 -2.26 19.67
N TRP A 85 -4.23 -2.08 20.23
CA TRP A 85 -3.12 -3.01 20.05
C TRP A 85 -3.44 -4.39 20.63
N ARG A 86 -3.95 -4.46 21.87
CA ARG A 86 -4.30 -5.73 22.53
C ARG A 86 -5.39 -6.48 21.77
N GLN A 87 -6.43 -5.78 21.31
CA GLN A 87 -7.50 -6.37 20.52
C GLN A 87 -7.01 -6.89 19.17
N SER A 88 -6.16 -6.12 18.48
CA SER A 88 -5.62 -6.50 17.19
C SER A 88 -4.60 -7.64 17.32
N ALA A 89 -3.76 -7.65 18.35
CA ALA A 89 -2.85 -8.76 18.64
C ALA A 89 -3.61 -10.06 18.95
N TRP A 90 -4.72 -9.97 19.70
CA TRP A 90 -5.60 -11.11 19.97
C TRP A 90 -6.24 -11.65 18.66
N ARG A 91 -6.74 -10.76 17.79
CA ARG A 91 -7.25 -11.18 16.47
C ARG A 91 -6.17 -11.79 15.59
N LEU A 92 -4.95 -11.24 15.64
CA LEU A 92 -3.81 -11.81 14.91
C LEU A 92 -3.56 -13.26 15.35
N LEU A 93 -3.63 -13.54 16.67
CA LEU A 93 -3.49 -14.89 17.20
C LEU A 93 -4.62 -15.82 16.72
N TRP A 94 -5.88 -15.36 16.76
CA TRP A 94 -7.02 -16.16 16.27
C TRP A 94 -6.98 -16.45 14.77
N LEU A 95 -6.38 -15.59 13.98
CA LEU A 95 -6.20 -15.78 12.54
C LEU A 95 -4.96 -16.62 12.20
N ALA A 96 -4.15 -17.00 13.20
CA ALA A 96 -2.92 -17.77 13.01
C ALA A 96 -3.12 -19.08 12.22
N PRO A 97 -4.18 -19.89 12.46
CA PRO A 97 -4.42 -21.10 11.66
C PRO A 97 -4.66 -20.81 10.18
N VAL A 98 -5.36 -19.71 9.86
CA VAL A 98 -5.61 -19.31 8.46
C VAL A 98 -4.31 -18.92 7.77
N ALA A 99 -3.45 -18.16 8.46
CA ALA A 99 -2.13 -17.80 7.94
C ALA A 99 -1.22 -19.03 7.77
N ALA A 100 -1.30 -20.02 8.68
CA ALA A 100 -0.59 -21.28 8.56
C ALA A 100 -1.03 -22.08 7.33
N LEU A 101 -2.33 -22.17 7.08
CA LEU A 101 -2.87 -22.81 5.86
C LEU A 101 -2.37 -22.10 4.60
N GLY A 102 -2.31 -20.77 4.59
CA GLY A 102 -1.75 -20.00 3.49
C GLY A 102 -0.26 -20.29 3.26
N ALA A 103 0.54 -20.41 4.32
CA ALA A 103 1.96 -20.75 4.23
C ALA A 103 2.19 -22.17 3.70
N VAL A 104 1.39 -23.14 4.15
CA VAL A 104 1.42 -24.53 3.65
C VAL A 104 1.04 -24.58 2.18
N TRP A 105 -0.06 -23.90 1.83
CA TRP A 105 -0.57 -23.91 0.46
C TRP A 105 0.40 -23.29 -0.53
N ALA A 106 1.09 -22.21 -0.13
CA ALA A 106 2.05 -21.52 -0.99
C ALA A 106 3.30 -22.35 -1.34
N GLY A 107 3.52 -23.50 -0.70
CA GLY A 107 4.64 -24.40 -1.03
C GLY A 107 6.03 -23.80 -0.84
N LEU A 108 6.17 -22.80 0.05
CA LEU A 108 7.39 -21.99 0.23
C LEU A 108 8.52 -22.75 1.00
N GLY A 109 8.63 -24.05 0.86
CA GLY A 109 9.63 -24.86 1.56
C GLY A 109 9.22 -25.17 3.00
N GLN A 110 9.98 -24.67 4.01
CA GLN A 110 9.65 -24.91 5.42
C GLN A 110 8.47 -24.04 5.88
N ALA A 111 7.23 -24.53 5.68
CA ALA A 111 6.00 -23.78 5.98
C ALA A 111 5.97 -23.21 7.42
N ALA A 112 6.52 -23.94 8.40
CA ALA A 112 6.63 -23.47 9.78
C ALA A 112 7.53 -22.22 9.91
N GLN A 113 8.63 -22.17 9.18
CA GLN A 113 9.53 -21.03 9.16
C GLN A 113 8.88 -19.82 8.48
N VAL A 114 8.23 -20.02 7.34
CA VAL A 114 7.47 -18.97 6.63
C VAL A 114 6.37 -18.42 7.52
N TRP A 115 5.62 -19.28 8.19
CA TRP A 115 4.60 -18.86 9.14
C TRP A 115 5.16 -18.07 10.31
N ALA A 116 6.27 -18.52 10.91
CA ALA A 116 6.92 -17.82 12.01
C ALA A 116 7.38 -16.41 11.60
N TRP A 117 8.00 -16.28 10.41
CA TRP A 117 8.40 -14.99 9.87
C TRP A 117 7.21 -14.11 9.51
N ALA A 118 6.14 -14.68 8.94
CA ALA A 118 4.90 -13.96 8.67
C ALA A 118 4.25 -13.45 9.98
N ALA A 119 4.30 -14.24 11.06
CA ALA A 119 3.82 -13.83 12.38
C ALA A 119 4.64 -12.67 12.97
N ALA A 120 5.98 -12.79 12.93
CA ALA A 120 6.88 -11.74 13.42
C ALA A 120 6.69 -10.43 12.64
N LEU A 121 6.67 -10.52 11.31
CA LEU A 121 6.50 -9.38 10.43
C LEU A 121 5.09 -8.78 10.55
N GLY A 122 4.04 -9.62 10.67
CA GLY A 122 2.67 -9.19 10.87
C GLY A 122 2.48 -8.43 12.19
N LEU A 123 3.11 -8.90 13.27
CA LEU A 123 3.10 -8.20 14.56
C LEU A 123 3.85 -6.85 14.49
N ALA A 124 4.99 -6.82 13.81
CA ALA A 124 5.75 -5.59 13.60
C ALA A 124 4.97 -4.56 12.75
N GLN A 125 4.34 -4.99 11.66
CA GLN A 125 3.48 -4.15 10.81
C GLN A 125 2.26 -3.65 11.57
N LEU A 126 1.57 -4.52 12.31
CA LEU A 126 0.42 -4.16 13.15
C LEU A 126 0.81 -3.05 14.15
N SER A 127 1.94 -3.22 14.82
CA SER A 127 2.44 -2.25 15.79
C SER A 127 2.73 -0.90 15.12
N TRP A 128 3.36 -0.90 13.94
CA TRP A 128 3.66 0.30 13.18
C TRP A 128 2.42 0.99 12.64
N LEU A 129 1.43 0.26 12.11
CA LEU A 129 0.19 0.85 11.58
C LEU A 129 -0.67 1.51 12.67
N LEU A 130 -0.75 0.90 13.85
CA LEU A 130 -1.38 1.55 15.01
C LEU A 130 -0.59 2.76 15.47
N ALA A 131 0.73 2.67 15.41
CA ALA A 131 1.64 3.74 15.71
C ALA A 131 1.43 4.93 14.75
N GLN A 132 1.27 4.71 13.45
CA GLN A 132 0.89 5.76 12.48
C GLN A 132 -0.43 6.43 12.84
N SER A 133 -1.46 5.64 13.15
CA SER A 133 -2.79 6.17 13.50
C SER A 133 -2.75 7.02 14.77
N LEU A 134 -1.96 6.60 15.76
CA LEU A 134 -1.75 7.37 16.97
C LEU A 134 -1.03 8.70 16.68
N THR A 135 -0.03 8.70 15.80
CA THR A 135 0.68 9.92 15.38
C THR A 135 -0.25 10.88 14.64
N LEU A 136 -1.13 10.37 13.79
CA LEU A 136 -2.15 11.19 13.12
C LEU A 136 -3.10 11.85 14.12
N ARG A 137 -3.35 11.20 15.26
CA ARG A 137 -4.26 11.72 16.29
C ARG A 137 -3.62 12.80 17.17
N VAL A 138 -2.36 12.62 17.58
CA VAL A 138 -1.72 13.44 18.62
C VAL A 138 -0.30 13.89 18.28
N GLY A 139 0.22 13.51 17.12
CA GLY A 139 1.58 13.82 16.72
C GLY A 139 1.74 15.21 16.10
N SER A 140 2.99 15.70 16.14
CA SER A 140 3.38 16.87 15.39
C SER A 140 3.43 16.59 13.88
N ARG A 141 3.41 17.65 13.06
CA ARG A 141 3.54 17.52 11.60
C ARG A 141 4.82 16.80 11.19
N TRP A 142 5.90 16.99 11.90
CA TRP A 142 7.19 16.33 11.67
C TRP A 142 7.15 14.83 12.04
N SER A 143 6.49 14.49 13.15
CA SER A 143 6.34 13.08 13.55
C SER A 143 5.54 12.27 12.53
N MET A 144 4.58 12.89 11.84
CA MET A 144 3.84 12.26 10.74
C MET A 144 4.72 11.93 9.53
N GLY A 145 5.68 12.81 9.21
CA GLY A 145 6.67 12.53 8.16
C GLY A 145 7.63 11.41 8.57
N LEU A 146 8.17 11.50 9.77
CA LEU A 146 9.16 10.56 10.30
C LEU A 146 8.61 9.12 10.41
N VAL A 147 7.38 8.94 10.90
CA VAL A 147 6.79 7.61 11.06
C VAL A 147 6.61 6.87 9.72
N ARG A 148 6.47 7.61 8.63
CA ARG A 148 6.36 7.04 7.27
C ARG A 148 7.73 6.71 6.66
N MET A 149 8.74 7.50 6.96
CA MET A 149 10.05 7.41 6.35
C MET A 149 10.98 6.41 7.08
N VAL A 150 10.88 6.33 8.41
CA VAL A 150 11.78 5.49 9.24
C VAL A 150 11.75 4.00 8.83
N PRO A 151 10.60 3.31 8.68
CA PRO A 151 10.60 1.89 8.33
C PRO A 151 11.29 1.58 7.01
N PRO A 152 10.96 2.22 5.87
CA PRO A 152 11.59 1.86 4.61
C PRO A 152 13.07 2.25 4.54
N VAL A 153 13.48 3.35 5.19
CA VAL A 153 14.88 3.76 5.23
C VAL A 153 15.71 2.77 6.04
N LEU A 154 15.25 2.40 7.23
CA LEU A 154 15.96 1.42 8.07
C LEU A 154 15.93 0.02 7.48
N ALA A 155 14.82 -0.40 6.87
CA ALA A 155 14.76 -1.68 6.19
C ALA A 155 15.75 -1.73 5.02
N ALA A 156 15.86 -0.67 4.22
CA ALA A 156 16.82 -0.60 3.12
C ALA A 156 18.27 -0.61 3.62
N ALA A 157 18.59 0.18 4.65
CA ALA A 157 19.92 0.22 5.26
C ALA A 157 20.28 -1.14 5.88
N ALA A 158 19.37 -1.77 6.62
CA ALA A 158 19.59 -3.08 7.22
C ALA A 158 19.74 -4.19 6.16
N ALA A 159 19.00 -4.12 5.04
CA ALA A 159 19.14 -5.07 3.95
C ALA A 159 20.52 -4.97 3.28
N VAL A 160 21.02 -3.76 3.02
CA VAL A 160 22.37 -3.54 2.48
C VAL A 160 23.44 -4.05 3.46
N LEU A 161 23.32 -3.64 4.73
CA LEU A 161 24.28 -4.02 5.75
C LEU A 161 24.29 -5.55 5.95
N GLY A 162 23.11 -6.17 6.01
CA GLY A 162 22.98 -7.61 6.14
C GLY A 162 23.58 -8.37 4.96
N ALA A 163 23.34 -7.91 3.73
CA ALA A 163 23.93 -8.52 2.53
C ALA A 163 25.46 -8.41 2.47
N VAL A 164 26.02 -7.31 3.02
CA VAL A 164 27.49 -7.11 3.07
C VAL A 164 28.14 -7.89 4.21
N LEU A 165 27.53 -7.91 5.40
CA LEU A 165 28.11 -8.55 6.57
C LEU A 165 27.95 -10.08 6.58
N PHE A 166 26.90 -10.58 5.93
CA PHE A 166 26.58 -12.01 5.87
C PHE A 166 26.56 -12.50 4.42
N PRO A 167 27.71 -12.48 3.73
CA PRO A 167 27.78 -12.88 2.32
C PRO A 167 27.67 -14.40 2.12
N VAL A 168 27.29 -15.16 3.16
CA VAL A 168 27.28 -16.62 3.17
C VAL A 168 26.25 -17.14 2.16
N ARG A 169 26.75 -17.48 0.99
CA ARG A 169 26.03 -18.19 -0.07
C ARG A 169 26.21 -19.69 0.16
N GLY A 170 25.15 -20.37 0.56
CA GLY A 170 25.09 -21.82 0.32
C GLY A 170 25.14 -22.77 1.52
N GLN A 171 24.94 -22.39 2.76
CA GLN A 171 24.78 -23.32 3.88
C GLN A 171 23.57 -22.99 4.76
N GLY A 172 22.53 -23.68 4.56
CA GLY A 172 21.38 -24.15 5.38
C GLY A 172 20.79 -23.34 6.53
N LEU A 173 21.37 -22.24 6.94
CA LEU A 173 20.86 -21.33 7.98
C LEU A 173 20.98 -19.86 7.51
N GLU A 174 20.56 -19.60 6.29
CA GLU A 174 20.48 -18.22 5.82
C GLU A 174 19.39 -17.52 6.62
N LEU A 175 19.81 -16.72 7.61
CA LEU A 175 18.93 -15.73 8.20
C LEU A 175 18.30 -14.95 7.04
N PRO A 176 16.98 -14.94 6.90
CA PRO A 176 16.34 -14.24 5.78
C PRO A 176 16.53 -12.72 5.99
N VAL A 177 17.67 -12.23 5.53
CA VAL A 177 18.15 -10.86 5.73
C VAL A 177 17.06 -9.85 5.40
N LEU A 178 16.30 -10.08 4.32
CA LEU A 178 15.21 -9.20 3.92
C LEU A 178 14.05 -9.18 4.93
N LEU A 179 13.69 -10.33 5.50
CA LEU A 179 12.61 -10.42 6.50
C LEU A 179 13.04 -9.77 7.83
N VAL A 180 14.27 -10.03 8.27
CA VAL A 180 14.86 -9.36 9.45
C VAL A 180 14.90 -7.86 9.25
N SER A 181 15.37 -7.39 8.09
CA SER A 181 15.47 -5.97 7.77
C SER A 181 14.10 -5.29 7.77
N ALA A 182 13.08 -5.94 7.21
CA ALA A 182 11.71 -5.43 7.23
C ALA A 182 11.13 -5.38 8.66
N CYS A 183 11.33 -6.43 9.47
CA CYS A 183 10.92 -6.45 10.88
C CYS A 183 11.59 -5.30 11.66
N LEU A 184 12.91 -5.12 11.51
CA LEU A 184 13.65 -4.03 12.16
C LEU A 184 13.11 -2.67 11.75
N GLY A 185 12.85 -2.46 10.46
CA GLY A 185 12.26 -1.23 9.96
C GLY A 185 10.92 -0.91 10.62
N TYR A 186 9.98 -1.84 10.62
CA TYR A 186 8.65 -1.63 11.22
C TYR A 186 8.71 -1.48 12.75
N LEU A 187 9.53 -2.27 13.44
CA LEU A 187 9.70 -2.16 14.88
C LEU A 187 10.33 -0.82 15.27
N ALA A 188 11.33 -0.37 14.53
CA ALA A 188 11.94 0.94 14.76
C ALA A 188 10.95 2.09 14.49
N GLY A 189 10.13 2.00 13.43
CA GLY A 189 9.04 2.94 13.19
C GLY A 189 8.01 2.97 14.31
N ALA A 190 7.67 1.80 14.88
CA ALA A 190 6.79 1.69 16.02
C ALA A 190 7.43 2.20 17.33
N ALA A 191 8.73 1.91 17.57
CA ALA A 191 9.47 2.34 18.74
C ALA A 191 9.74 3.85 18.73
N TRP A 192 10.12 4.41 17.59
CA TRP A 192 10.32 5.84 17.40
C TRP A 192 9.14 6.66 17.91
N MET A 193 7.94 6.18 17.69
CA MET A 193 6.75 6.84 18.19
C MET A 193 6.63 6.85 19.70
N ARG A 194 7.07 5.80 20.40
CA ARG A 194 7.11 5.79 21.87
C ARG A 194 8.10 6.84 22.38
N LEU A 195 9.20 7.06 21.68
CA LEU A 195 10.24 8.04 22.04
C LEU A 195 9.81 9.47 21.67
N ALA A 196 9.15 9.65 20.51
CA ALA A 196 8.64 10.95 20.07
C ALA A 196 7.41 11.42 20.90
N PHE A 197 6.79 10.55 21.65
CA PHE A 197 5.71 10.83 22.61
C PHE A 197 6.25 11.27 23.97
N GLN A 198 7.14 12.25 24.02
CA GLN A 198 7.25 13.04 25.22
C GLN A 198 5.93 13.80 25.40
N PRO A 199 5.33 13.83 26.59
CA PRO A 199 4.14 14.62 26.81
C PRO A 199 4.47 16.04 26.41
N ALA A 200 3.67 16.62 25.51
CA ALA A 200 3.73 18.05 25.26
C ALA A 200 3.71 18.72 26.63
N SER A 201 4.68 19.57 26.88
CA SER A 201 4.77 20.30 28.15
C SER A 201 3.38 20.87 28.44
N THR A 202 2.93 20.82 29.68
CA THR A 202 1.66 21.44 30.10
C THR A 202 1.57 22.89 29.64
N ALA A 203 2.72 23.56 29.41
CA ALA A 203 2.83 24.87 28.83
C ALA A 203 2.37 24.92 27.35
N ASP A 204 2.68 23.92 26.53
CA ASP A 204 2.26 23.90 25.10
C ASP A 204 0.75 23.62 24.97
N VAL A 205 0.19 22.84 25.90
CA VAL A 205 -1.26 22.58 25.94
C VAL A 205 -2.01 23.86 26.37
N ALA A 206 -1.46 24.62 27.31
CA ALA A 206 -2.05 25.89 27.73
C ALA A 206 -1.99 26.94 26.62
N LEU A 207 -0.90 27.01 25.85
CA LEU A 207 -0.74 27.95 24.72
C LEU A 207 -1.72 27.63 23.58
N VAL A 208 -1.96 26.35 23.28
CA VAL A 208 -2.96 25.91 22.29
C VAL A 208 -4.38 26.18 22.79
N ALA A 209 -4.64 26.02 24.06
CA ALA A 209 -5.94 26.33 24.67
C ALA A 209 -6.26 27.83 24.64
N VAL A 210 -5.25 28.69 24.89
CA VAL A 210 -5.41 30.13 24.85
C VAL A 210 -5.56 30.65 23.41
N ALA A 211 -4.80 30.09 22.44
CA ALA A 211 -4.94 30.45 21.02
C ALA A 211 -6.25 29.91 20.39
N GLY A 212 -6.89 28.92 21.00
CA GLY A 212 -8.15 28.32 20.53
C GLY A 212 -9.42 28.98 21.11
N SER A 213 -9.29 29.89 22.10
CA SER A 213 -10.45 30.50 22.73
C SER A 213 -11.18 31.54 21.86
N ASP A 214 -10.52 32.09 20.82
CA ASP A 214 -11.11 33.05 19.89
C ASP A 214 -11.72 32.40 18.62
N LEU A 215 -11.48 31.10 18.43
CA LEU A 215 -12.19 30.34 17.42
C LEU A 215 -13.47 29.81 18.04
N GLN A 216 -14.59 30.47 17.73
CA GLN A 216 -15.92 29.92 17.96
C GLN A 216 -15.89 28.42 17.69
N PRO A 217 -16.33 27.56 18.65
CA PRO A 217 -16.32 26.13 18.40
C PRO A 217 -17.15 25.89 17.14
N ALA A 218 -16.47 25.58 16.04
CA ALA A 218 -17.14 25.10 14.85
C ALA A 218 -18.03 23.97 15.36
N GLN A 219 -19.34 24.19 15.32
CA GLN A 219 -20.33 23.19 15.73
C GLN A 219 -19.84 21.86 15.19
N PRO A 220 -19.60 20.84 16.03
CA PRO A 220 -19.15 19.56 15.54
C PRO A 220 -20.21 19.16 14.52
N ALA A 221 -19.82 19.16 13.24
CA ALA A 221 -20.69 18.64 12.18
C ALA A 221 -21.18 17.31 12.72
N ALA A 222 -22.48 17.24 13.01
CA ALA A 222 -23.11 16.05 13.58
C ALA A 222 -22.52 14.87 12.82
N PRO A 223 -22.00 13.81 13.48
CA PRO A 223 -21.42 12.70 12.78
C PRO A 223 -22.49 12.25 11.80
N THR A 224 -22.28 12.55 10.51
CA THR A 224 -23.14 12.06 9.46
C THR A 224 -23.12 10.56 9.66
N SER A 225 -24.22 10.02 10.18
CA SER A 225 -24.38 8.60 10.49
C SER A 225 -23.99 7.88 9.20
N SER A 226 -22.73 7.41 9.15
CA SER A 226 -22.28 6.68 7.98
C SER A 226 -23.18 5.47 7.91
N ASP A 227 -24.00 5.40 6.87
CA ASP A 227 -24.90 4.27 6.63
C ASP A 227 -24.08 2.99 6.85
N PRO A 228 -24.48 2.09 7.79
CA PRO A 228 -23.72 0.89 8.14
C PRO A 228 -23.48 0.00 6.90
N ARG A 229 -24.34 0.11 5.87
CA ARG A 229 -24.15 -0.56 4.58
C ARG A 229 -22.95 0.00 3.82
N SER A 230 -22.77 1.31 3.81
CA SER A 230 -21.62 1.97 3.17
C SER A 230 -20.29 1.60 3.87
N ALA A 231 -20.31 1.53 5.21
CA ALA A 231 -19.13 1.11 5.98
C ALA A 231 -18.73 -0.35 5.70
N ARG A 232 -19.74 -1.27 5.66
CA ARG A 232 -19.53 -2.69 5.32
C ARG A 232 -18.98 -2.86 3.91
N LEU A 233 -19.51 -2.12 2.94
CA LEU A 233 -19.06 -2.20 1.55
C LEU A 233 -17.62 -1.70 1.38
N LYS A 234 -17.24 -0.61 2.04
CA LYS A 234 -15.83 -0.14 2.07
C LYS A 234 -14.90 -1.17 2.68
N MET A 235 -15.34 -1.82 3.77
CA MET A 235 -14.56 -2.88 4.40
C MET A 235 -14.39 -4.10 3.47
N LEU A 236 -15.47 -4.52 2.79
CA LEU A 236 -15.43 -5.60 1.82
C LEU A 236 -14.49 -5.28 0.65
N HIS A 237 -14.54 -4.06 0.12
CA HIS A 237 -13.63 -3.62 -0.94
C HIS A 237 -12.16 -3.71 -0.49
N THR A 238 -11.82 -3.16 0.68
CA THR A 238 -10.46 -3.23 1.21
C THR A 238 -10.00 -4.68 1.46
N LEU A 239 -10.91 -5.53 1.95
CA LEU A 239 -10.64 -6.94 2.19
C LEU A 239 -10.33 -7.69 0.89
N THR A 240 -11.18 -7.50 -0.14
CA THR A 240 -10.98 -8.15 -1.44
C THR A 240 -9.74 -7.65 -2.16
N ASP A 241 -9.37 -6.39 -2.00
CA ASP A 241 -8.14 -5.83 -2.55
C ASP A 241 -6.89 -6.47 -1.91
N GLY A 242 -6.87 -6.57 -0.59
CA GLY A 242 -5.82 -7.29 0.14
C GLY A 242 -5.76 -8.79 -0.22
N LEU A 243 -6.92 -9.43 -0.38
CA LEU A 243 -7.00 -10.83 -0.78
C LEU A 243 -6.47 -11.04 -2.21
N ALA A 244 -6.79 -10.15 -3.13
CA ALA A 244 -6.31 -10.21 -4.51
C ALA A 244 -4.78 -10.18 -4.59
N ALA A 245 -4.16 -9.20 -3.92
CA ALA A 245 -2.70 -9.11 -3.85
C ALA A 245 -2.06 -10.35 -3.20
N THR A 246 -2.70 -10.89 -2.15
CA THR A 246 -2.22 -12.08 -1.44
C THR A 246 -2.38 -13.34 -2.28
N ALA A 247 -3.52 -13.50 -2.97
CA ALA A 247 -3.75 -14.61 -3.87
C ALA A 247 -2.66 -14.68 -4.95
N LEU A 248 -2.32 -13.56 -5.59
CA LEU A 248 -1.24 -13.51 -6.56
C LEU A 248 0.11 -13.91 -5.93
N ALA A 249 0.45 -13.32 -4.78
CA ALA A 249 1.75 -13.53 -4.15
C ALA A 249 1.95 -14.96 -3.62
N LEU A 250 0.89 -15.65 -3.24
CA LEU A 250 0.96 -17.02 -2.73
C LEU A 250 0.73 -18.08 -3.83
N SER A 251 -0.12 -17.82 -4.83
CA SER A 251 -0.36 -18.77 -5.91
C SER A 251 0.85 -18.94 -6.82
N TRP A 252 1.60 -17.85 -7.04
CA TRP A 252 2.74 -17.90 -7.96
C TRP A 252 3.83 -18.87 -7.53
N PRO A 253 4.37 -18.77 -6.28
CA PRO A 253 5.35 -19.75 -5.82
C PRO A 253 4.77 -21.16 -5.69
N ALA A 254 3.48 -21.31 -5.38
CA ALA A 254 2.81 -22.61 -5.30
C ALA A 254 2.78 -23.35 -6.65
N HIS A 255 2.63 -22.62 -7.75
CA HIS A 255 2.45 -23.23 -9.07
C HIS A 255 3.70 -23.20 -9.93
N TYR A 256 4.50 -22.14 -9.84
CA TYR A 256 5.64 -21.89 -10.74
C TYR A 256 6.99 -21.90 -10.02
N GLY A 257 6.97 -22.04 -8.69
CA GLY A 257 8.18 -22.02 -7.87
C GLY A 257 8.60 -20.60 -7.42
N VAL A 258 9.49 -20.59 -6.44
CA VAL A 258 9.88 -19.35 -5.72
C VAL A 258 10.69 -18.42 -6.62
N GLN A 259 11.48 -18.94 -7.57
CA GLN A 259 12.27 -18.16 -8.51
C GLN A 259 11.39 -17.34 -9.46
N GLU A 260 10.40 -17.97 -10.09
CA GLU A 260 9.42 -17.30 -10.95
C GLU A 260 8.62 -16.25 -10.17
N ALA A 261 8.25 -16.58 -8.94
CA ALA A 261 7.62 -15.62 -8.03
C ALA A 261 8.53 -14.43 -7.74
N GLY A 262 9.82 -14.66 -7.57
CA GLY A 262 10.82 -13.63 -7.35
C GLY A 262 10.90 -12.65 -8.50
N TRP A 263 10.98 -13.13 -9.75
CA TRP A 263 11.00 -12.26 -10.92
C TRP A 263 9.74 -11.40 -11.02
N MET A 264 8.58 -12.03 -10.93
CA MET A 264 7.29 -11.34 -11.05
C MET A 264 7.08 -10.33 -9.91
N LEU A 265 7.26 -10.76 -8.66
CA LEU A 265 6.94 -9.92 -7.49
C LEU A 265 7.94 -8.78 -7.30
N ALA A 266 9.23 -8.98 -7.63
CA ALA A 266 10.22 -7.92 -7.62
C ALA A 266 9.85 -6.82 -8.63
N LEU A 267 9.52 -7.22 -9.86
CA LEU A 267 9.14 -6.28 -10.90
C LEU A 267 7.81 -5.60 -10.60
N LEU A 268 6.82 -6.34 -10.11
CA LEU A 268 5.54 -5.79 -9.69
C LEU A 268 5.72 -4.73 -8.59
N ARG A 269 6.61 -4.97 -7.62
CA ARG A 269 6.93 -4.00 -6.55
C ARG A 269 7.50 -2.69 -7.12
N VAL A 270 8.37 -2.77 -8.11
CA VAL A 270 8.95 -1.58 -8.76
C VAL A 270 7.90 -0.81 -9.56
N LEU A 271 7.15 -1.50 -10.39
CA LEU A 271 6.18 -0.86 -11.29
C LEU A 271 4.94 -0.35 -10.55
N SER A 272 4.42 -1.09 -9.57
CA SER A 272 3.21 -0.71 -8.81
C SER A 272 3.40 0.54 -7.94
N PHE A 273 4.64 0.90 -7.69
CA PHE A 273 4.99 2.10 -6.98
C PHE A 273 4.50 3.39 -7.67
N ILE A 274 4.53 3.43 -9.01
CA ILE A 274 4.11 4.61 -9.78
C ILE A 274 2.60 4.85 -9.65
N PRO A 275 1.70 3.89 -9.93
CA PRO A 275 0.28 4.10 -9.71
C PRO A 275 -0.09 4.36 -8.23
N ALA A 276 0.61 3.75 -7.27
CA ALA A 276 0.41 4.03 -5.85
C ALA A 276 0.75 5.48 -5.49
N LEU A 277 1.83 6.03 -6.07
CA LEU A 277 2.18 7.43 -5.93
C LEU A 277 1.11 8.34 -6.52
N VAL A 278 0.64 8.04 -7.73
CA VAL A 278 -0.43 8.80 -8.38
C VAL A 278 -1.68 8.77 -7.50
N HIS A 279 -2.08 7.60 -7.01
CA HIS A 279 -3.26 7.45 -6.17
C HIS A 279 -3.19 8.31 -4.91
N THR A 280 -2.07 8.30 -4.21
CA THR A 280 -1.92 9.01 -2.93
C THR A 280 -1.67 10.50 -3.12
N ALA A 281 -0.70 10.88 -3.96
CA ALA A 281 -0.31 12.28 -4.13
C ALA A 281 -1.35 13.10 -4.90
N TRP A 282 -1.90 12.54 -5.99
CA TRP A 282 -2.90 13.20 -6.81
C TRP A 282 -4.23 13.38 -6.08
N ALA A 283 -4.71 12.34 -5.39
CA ALA A 283 -5.91 12.45 -4.56
C ALA A 283 -5.77 13.52 -3.48
N GLN A 284 -4.61 13.61 -2.82
CA GLN A 284 -4.34 14.66 -1.83
C GLN A 284 -4.39 16.06 -2.46
N VAL A 285 -3.77 16.25 -3.63
CA VAL A 285 -3.78 17.55 -4.33
C VAL A 285 -5.19 17.95 -4.73
N VAL A 286 -5.97 17.04 -5.30
CA VAL A 286 -7.34 17.34 -5.76
C VAL A 286 -8.30 17.57 -4.61
N LEU A 287 -8.19 16.80 -3.52
CA LEU A 287 -9.10 16.90 -2.39
C LEU A 287 -8.75 18.03 -1.40
N SER A 288 -7.50 18.50 -1.41
CA SER A 288 -7.04 19.58 -0.51
C SER A 288 -7.06 20.97 -1.15
N SER A 289 -7.24 21.09 -2.47
CA SER A 289 -7.22 22.38 -3.16
C SER A 289 -8.62 22.96 -3.30
N ASP A 290 -8.87 24.11 -2.65
CA ASP A 290 -10.08 24.93 -2.87
C ASP A 290 -10.08 25.61 -4.25
N THR A 291 -8.93 25.64 -4.92
CA THR A 291 -8.75 26.22 -6.26
C THR A 291 -8.85 25.13 -7.33
N LYS A 292 -9.50 25.44 -8.45
CA LYS A 292 -9.59 24.53 -9.60
C LYS A 292 -8.19 24.11 -10.04
N VAL A 293 -7.85 22.84 -9.81
CA VAL A 293 -6.59 22.26 -10.27
C VAL A 293 -6.57 22.32 -11.80
N ARG A 294 -5.58 23.00 -12.38
CA ARG A 294 -5.47 23.17 -13.84
C ARG A 294 -5.10 21.89 -14.59
N LEU A 295 -4.46 20.94 -13.91
CA LEU A 295 -4.10 19.64 -14.48
C LEU A 295 -5.33 18.74 -14.59
N ARG A 296 -5.57 18.21 -15.76
CA ARG A 296 -6.65 17.23 -15.98
C ARG A 296 -6.14 15.83 -15.56
N PRO A 297 -6.97 14.98 -14.95
CA PRO A 297 -6.59 13.61 -14.56
C PRO A 297 -5.94 12.82 -15.71
N ILE A 298 -6.39 13.05 -16.94
CA ILE A 298 -5.88 12.37 -18.12
C ILE A 298 -4.38 12.66 -18.37
N HIS A 299 -3.90 13.88 -18.16
CA HIS A 299 -2.48 14.20 -18.33
C HIS A 299 -1.63 13.52 -17.25
N VAL A 300 -2.14 13.42 -16.02
CA VAL A 300 -1.48 12.70 -14.93
C VAL A 300 -1.40 11.20 -15.26
N ALA A 301 -2.49 10.63 -15.78
CA ALA A 301 -2.53 9.23 -16.21
C ALA A 301 -1.48 8.94 -17.31
N PHE A 302 -1.45 9.75 -18.38
CA PHE A 302 -0.47 9.57 -19.45
C PHE A 302 0.98 9.77 -18.99
N GLY A 303 1.25 10.79 -18.16
CA GLY A 303 2.59 11.03 -17.63
C GLY A 303 3.08 9.88 -16.77
N ALA A 304 2.22 9.35 -15.87
CA ALA A 304 2.54 8.19 -15.05
C ALA A 304 2.72 6.90 -15.89
N SER A 305 1.86 6.69 -16.90
CA SER A 305 1.99 5.55 -17.82
C SER A 305 3.26 5.59 -18.63
N ALA A 306 3.66 6.78 -19.09
CA ALA A 306 4.94 6.95 -19.79
C ALA A 306 6.14 6.64 -18.87
N LEU A 307 6.04 7.00 -17.58
CA LEU A 307 7.06 6.63 -16.60
C LEU A 307 7.12 5.11 -16.38
N VAL A 308 5.97 4.44 -16.24
CA VAL A 308 5.90 2.96 -16.14
C VAL A 308 6.54 2.32 -17.38
N LEU A 309 6.22 2.79 -18.56
CA LEU A 309 6.79 2.31 -19.83
C LEU A 309 8.32 2.51 -19.84
N GLY A 310 8.79 3.70 -19.43
CA GLY A 310 10.23 4.00 -19.36
C GLY A 310 10.96 3.10 -18.39
N VAL A 311 10.40 2.83 -17.19
CA VAL A 311 10.97 1.90 -16.21
C VAL A 311 11.00 0.47 -16.77
N GLY A 312 9.91 0.00 -17.41
CA GLY A 312 9.87 -1.31 -18.04
C GLY A 312 10.91 -1.47 -19.15
N ALA A 313 11.06 -0.45 -20.00
CA ALA A 313 12.08 -0.42 -21.06
C ALA A 313 13.51 -0.45 -20.46
N LEU A 314 13.74 0.32 -19.37
CA LEU A 314 15.03 0.32 -18.68
C LEU A 314 15.37 -1.05 -18.07
N VAL A 315 14.38 -1.70 -17.42
CA VAL A 315 14.56 -3.05 -16.87
C VAL A 315 14.88 -4.05 -17.99
N SER A 316 14.11 -4.03 -19.10
CA SER A 316 14.36 -4.89 -20.26
C SER A 316 15.77 -4.67 -20.83
N ALA A 317 16.15 -3.43 -21.03
CA ALA A 317 17.48 -3.07 -21.52
C ALA A 317 18.58 -3.54 -20.54
N SER A 318 18.37 -3.39 -19.24
CA SER A 318 19.33 -3.82 -18.21
C SER A 318 19.57 -5.33 -18.22
N VAL A 319 18.53 -6.12 -18.50
CA VAL A 319 18.68 -7.58 -18.67
C VAL A 319 19.40 -7.90 -19.99
N LEU A 320 18.96 -7.29 -21.11
CA LEU A 320 19.53 -7.57 -22.45
C LEU A 320 21.00 -7.18 -22.57
N TRP A 321 21.42 -6.10 -21.91
CA TRP A 321 22.81 -5.64 -21.91
C TRP A 321 23.69 -6.29 -20.83
N GLY A 322 23.12 -7.24 -20.07
CA GLY A 322 23.86 -7.95 -19.02
C GLY A 322 24.21 -7.08 -17.79
N TRP A 323 23.51 -5.98 -17.58
CA TRP A 323 23.70 -5.14 -16.39
C TRP A 323 23.15 -5.79 -15.12
N LEU A 324 22.16 -6.67 -15.26
CA LEU A 324 21.64 -7.52 -14.19
C LEU A 324 22.34 -8.90 -14.26
N ASP A 325 22.47 -9.53 -13.09
CA ASP A 325 23.00 -10.88 -12.95
C ASP A 325 22.17 -11.87 -13.80
N ALA A 326 22.81 -12.91 -14.34
CA ALA A 326 22.16 -13.95 -15.14
C ALA A 326 20.95 -14.60 -14.47
N ARG A 327 20.92 -14.63 -13.12
CA ARG A 327 19.77 -15.12 -12.33
C ARG A 327 18.47 -14.34 -12.59
N TRP A 328 18.58 -13.10 -13.08
CA TRP A 328 17.45 -12.23 -13.35
C TRP A 328 16.98 -12.23 -14.81
N GLN A 329 17.53 -13.11 -15.66
CA GLN A 329 17.18 -13.17 -17.08
C GLN A 329 15.70 -13.46 -17.31
N GLY A 330 15.06 -14.30 -16.47
CA GLY A 330 13.63 -14.62 -16.57
C GLY A 330 12.68 -13.42 -16.38
N LEU A 331 13.18 -12.31 -15.83
CA LEU A 331 12.45 -11.05 -15.70
C LEU A 331 11.84 -10.58 -17.03
N VAL A 332 12.53 -10.79 -18.16
CA VAL A 332 12.07 -10.37 -19.51
C VAL A 332 10.69 -10.90 -19.82
N ASN A 333 10.39 -12.12 -19.38
CA ASN A 333 9.07 -12.75 -19.62
C ASN A 333 7.92 -12.07 -18.85
N CYS A 334 8.25 -11.35 -17.77
CA CYS A 334 7.26 -10.67 -16.92
C CYS A 334 7.09 -9.18 -17.26
N VAL A 335 8.07 -8.54 -17.93
CA VAL A 335 8.10 -7.07 -18.06
C VAL A 335 6.87 -6.54 -18.76
N TRP A 336 6.61 -6.96 -19.98
CA TRP A 336 5.59 -6.34 -20.81
C TRP A 336 4.15 -6.60 -20.33
N PRO A 337 3.79 -7.80 -19.86
CA PRO A 337 2.49 -8.00 -19.22
C PRO A 337 2.29 -7.09 -18.02
N LEU A 338 3.29 -6.97 -17.12
CA LEU A 338 3.18 -6.13 -15.95
C LEU A 338 3.20 -4.63 -16.28
N VAL A 339 3.98 -4.20 -17.26
CA VAL A 339 3.97 -2.81 -17.76
C VAL A 339 2.57 -2.43 -18.24
N ALA A 340 1.95 -3.25 -19.08
CA ALA A 340 0.59 -3.00 -19.57
C ALA A 340 -0.42 -2.89 -18.45
N TRP A 341 -0.37 -3.82 -17.49
CA TRP A 341 -1.22 -3.78 -16.30
C TRP A 341 -1.00 -2.51 -15.46
N GLN A 342 0.25 -2.16 -15.16
CA GLN A 342 0.54 -0.99 -14.32
C GLN A 342 0.24 0.34 -15.03
N MET A 343 0.30 0.40 -16.36
CA MET A 343 -0.19 1.54 -17.13
C MET A 343 -1.70 1.71 -16.94
N ALA A 344 -2.49 0.64 -17.03
CA ALA A 344 -3.92 0.68 -16.76
C ALA A 344 -4.22 1.07 -15.31
N ALA A 345 -3.41 0.61 -14.35
CA ALA A 345 -3.50 1.01 -12.95
C ALA A 345 -3.21 2.51 -12.74
N CYS A 346 -2.29 3.13 -13.53
CA CYS A 346 -2.06 4.57 -13.51
C CYS A 346 -3.29 5.36 -13.97
N PHE A 347 -3.95 4.90 -15.04
CA PHE A 347 -5.22 5.50 -15.46
C PHE A 347 -6.26 5.41 -14.35
N MET A 348 -6.44 4.21 -13.77
CA MET A 348 -7.40 4.03 -12.68
C MET A 348 -7.07 4.91 -11.47
N ALA A 349 -5.80 4.99 -11.07
CA ALA A 349 -5.35 5.82 -9.95
C ALA A 349 -5.63 7.31 -10.16
N ALA A 350 -5.43 7.82 -11.38
CA ALA A 350 -5.70 9.22 -11.70
C ALA A 350 -7.18 9.60 -11.63
N PHE A 351 -8.08 8.65 -11.89
CA PHE A 351 -9.53 8.85 -11.86
C PHE A 351 -10.19 8.39 -10.53
N ALA A 352 -9.48 7.72 -9.63
CA ALA A 352 -10.02 7.07 -8.43
C ALA A 352 -10.78 8.00 -7.45
N HIS A 353 -10.51 9.31 -7.48
CA HIS A 353 -11.21 10.29 -6.64
C HIS A 353 -12.58 10.70 -7.18
N LEU A 354 -12.81 10.59 -8.50
CA LEU A 354 -14.05 11.05 -9.15
C LEU A 354 -15.32 10.32 -8.70
N PRO A 355 -15.34 8.99 -8.47
CA PRO A 355 -16.53 8.30 -7.98
C PRO A 355 -17.08 8.90 -6.69
N PHE A 356 -16.20 9.35 -5.79
CA PHE A 356 -16.58 9.99 -4.54
C PHE A 356 -17.19 11.37 -4.77
N GLN A 357 -16.64 12.15 -5.70
CA GLN A 357 -17.17 13.48 -6.06
C GLN A 357 -18.49 13.38 -6.85
N LYS A 358 -18.67 12.31 -7.63
CA LYS A 358 -19.86 12.07 -8.46
C LYS A 358 -21.00 11.35 -7.72
N GLY A 359 -20.84 10.98 -6.45
CA GLY A 359 -21.83 10.21 -5.69
C GLY A 359 -21.95 8.74 -6.13
N LEU A 360 -20.92 8.19 -6.79
CA LEU A 360 -20.88 6.84 -7.34
C LEU A 360 -20.06 5.87 -6.48
N ALA A 361 -19.68 6.25 -5.26
CA ALA A 361 -18.77 5.50 -4.41
C ALA A 361 -19.20 4.04 -4.15
N ALA A 362 -20.50 3.81 -3.93
CA ALA A 362 -21.02 2.46 -3.68
C ALA A 362 -20.89 1.57 -4.92
N MET A 363 -21.30 2.07 -6.10
CA MET A 363 -21.19 1.32 -7.35
C MET A 363 -19.74 1.04 -7.72
N TYR A 364 -18.86 2.02 -7.54
CA TYR A 364 -17.42 1.86 -7.70
C TYR A 364 -16.86 0.75 -6.82
N SER A 365 -17.22 0.74 -5.52
CA SER A 365 -16.76 -0.30 -4.60
C SER A 365 -17.24 -1.70 -4.99
N TRP A 366 -18.48 -1.85 -5.45
CA TRP A 366 -18.99 -3.14 -5.94
C TRP A 366 -18.27 -3.62 -7.20
N LEU A 367 -17.99 -2.72 -8.13
CA LEU A 367 -17.22 -3.06 -9.35
C LEU A 367 -15.81 -3.52 -9.00
N CYS A 368 -15.11 -2.81 -8.06
CA CYS A 368 -13.80 -3.23 -7.58
C CYS A 368 -13.85 -4.61 -6.90
N VAL A 369 -14.87 -4.87 -6.04
CA VAL A 369 -15.06 -6.19 -5.42
C VAL A 369 -15.23 -7.28 -6.49
N GLY A 370 -16.03 -7.03 -7.52
CA GLY A 370 -16.22 -7.97 -8.63
C GLY A 370 -14.94 -8.23 -9.42
N ILE A 371 -14.20 -7.19 -9.77
CA ILE A 371 -12.90 -7.30 -10.45
C ILE A 371 -11.92 -8.12 -9.61
N ASN A 372 -11.79 -7.80 -8.32
CA ASN A 372 -10.90 -8.52 -7.41
C ASN A 372 -11.30 -9.99 -7.24
N ALA A 373 -12.61 -10.30 -7.18
CA ALA A 373 -13.08 -11.68 -7.09
C ALA A 373 -12.70 -12.51 -8.33
N VAL A 374 -12.89 -11.94 -9.53
CA VAL A 374 -12.48 -12.59 -10.79
C VAL A 374 -10.95 -12.71 -10.86
N PHE A 375 -10.22 -11.68 -10.44
CA PHE A 375 -8.76 -11.72 -10.38
C PHE A 375 -8.26 -12.85 -9.46
N VAL A 376 -8.83 -12.99 -8.25
CA VAL A 376 -8.51 -14.10 -7.33
C VAL A 376 -8.82 -15.44 -8.00
N ALA A 377 -9.97 -15.57 -8.63
CA ALA A 377 -10.33 -16.80 -9.34
C ALA A 377 -9.34 -17.14 -10.46
N LEU A 378 -8.86 -16.13 -11.22
CA LEU A 378 -7.82 -16.33 -12.24
C LEU A 378 -6.49 -16.74 -11.61
N CYS A 379 -6.06 -16.10 -10.52
CA CYS A 379 -4.81 -16.46 -9.84
C CYS A 379 -4.82 -17.90 -9.30
N LEU A 380 -5.95 -18.35 -8.77
CA LEU A 380 -6.07 -19.66 -8.14
C LEU A 380 -6.47 -20.77 -9.12
N GLY A 381 -7.34 -20.46 -10.09
CA GLY A 381 -7.92 -21.42 -11.01
C GLY A 381 -7.14 -21.56 -12.34
N GLY A 382 -6.44 -20.55 -12.76
CA GLY A 382 -5.80 -20.52 -14.08
C GLY A 382 -4.79 -21.65 -14.30
N SER A 383 -3.99 -21.96 -13.28
CA SER A 383 -3.02 -23.06 -13.32
C SER A 383 -3.65 -24.44 -13.09
N ALA A 384 -4.80 -24.51 -12.40
CA ALA A 384 -5.49 -25.78 -12.12
C ALA A 384 -6.32 -26.28 -13.32
N VAL A 385 -6.79 -25.35 -14.17
CA VAL A 385 -7.68 -25.65 -15.30
C VAL A 385 -6.92 -25.70 -16.63
N PHE A 386 -5.85 -24.91 -16.74
CA PHE A 386 -5.08 -24.76 -17.97
C PHE A 386 -3.60 -24.99 -17.64
N ASP A 387 -2.91 -25.84 -18.39
CA ASP A 387 -1.45 -26.05 -18.27
C ASP A 387 -0.67 -24.83 -18.81
N PHE A 388 -0.89 -23.67 -18.19
CA PHE A 388 -0.21 -22.45 -18.58
C PHE A 388 1.25 -22.43 -18.11
N THR A 389 2.14 -21.95 -18.97
CA THR A 389 3.44 -21.44 -18.50
C THR A 389 3.24 -20.19 -17.63
N ALA A 390 4.18 -19.87 -16.74
CA ALA A 390 4.11 -18.68 -15.90
C ALA A 390 3.86 -17.40 -16.71
N SER A 391 4.57 -17.24 -17.84
CA SER A 391 4.42 -16.08 -18.72
C SER A 391 3.05 -16.00 -19.39
N ALA A 392 2.49 -17.11 -19.85
CA ALA A 392 1.15 -17.16 -20.45
C ALA A 392 0.08 -16.82 -19.39
N HIS A 393 0.17 -17.41 -18.20
CA HIS A 393 -0.77 -17.11 -17.10
C HIS A 393 -0.70 -15.62 -16.71
N LEU A 394 0.51 -15.06 -16.56
CA LEU A 394 0.69 -13.64 -16.30
C LEU A 394 0.10 -12.77 -17.42
N GLY A 395 0.26 -13.20 -18.67
CA GLY A 395 -0.34 -12.53 -19.82
C GLY A 395 -1.87 -12.45 -19.71
N TRP A 396 -2.54 -13.54 -19.36
CA TRP A 396 -4.00 -13.58 -19.17
C TRP A 396 -4.46 -12.71 -18.01
N ILE A 397 -3.79 -12.81 -16.86
CA ILE A 397 -4.07 -11.95 -15.70
C ILE A 397 -3.91 -10.48 -16.07
N SER A 398 -2.81 -10.14 -16.74
CA SER A 398 -2.53 -8.76 -17.15
C SER A 398 -3.54 -8.25 -18.16
N ALA A 399 -3.93 -9.05 -19.14
CA ALA A 399 -4.97 -8.70 -20.12
C ALA A 399 -6.31 -8.43 -19.41
N PHE A 400 -6.73 -9.30 -18.49
CA PHE A 400 -7.91 -9.08 -17.66
C PHE A 400 -7.84 -7.77 -16.89
N MET A 401 -6.70 -7.49 -16.24
CA MET A 401 -6.53 -6.26 -15.45
C MET A 401 -6.52 -5.00 -16.34
N VAL A 402 -5.88 -5.05 -17.52
CA VAL A 402 -5.90 -3.95 -18.48
C VAL A 402 -7.32 -3.63 -18.92
N LEU A 403 -8.08 -4.66 -19.31
CA LEU A 403 -9.47 -4.49 -19.74
C LEU A 403 -10.38 -3.99 -18.62
N SER A 404 -10.27 -4.58 -17.44
CA SER A 404 -11.14 -4.26 -16.29
C SER A 404 -10.86 -2.85 -15.75
N LEU A 405 -9.59 -2.51 -15.50
CA LEU A 405 -9.20 -1.19 -14.99
C LEU A 405 -9.41 -0.11 -16.06
N GLY A 406 -9.15 -0.41 -17.33
CA GLY A 406 -9.41 0.50 -18.45
C GLY A 406 -10.90 0.78 -18.60
N ALA A 407 -11.74 -0.25 -18.58
CA ALA A 407 -13.20 -0.11 -18.62
C ALA A 407 -13.74 0.66 -17.42
N LEU A 408 -13.22 0.39 -16.23
CA LEU A 408 -13.59 1.10 -15.01
C LEU A 408 -13.20 2.57 -15.05
N ALA A 409 -11.99 2.90 -15.50
CA ALA A 409 -11.53 4.28 -15.67
C ALA A 409 -12.37 5.03 -16.70
N LEU A 410 -12.70 4.40 -17.83
CA LEU A 410 -13.56 4.95 -18.88
C LEU A 410 -14.98 5.19 -18.35
N TRP A 411 -15.56 4.20 -17.64
CA TRP A 411 -16.87 4.36 -17.01
C TRP A 411 -16.89 5.55 -16.03
N ILE A 412 -15.88 5.68 -15.18
CA ILE A 412 -15.77 6.82 -14.26
C ILE A 412 -15.68 8.14 -15.02
N ALA A 413 -14.88 8.19 -16.08
CA ALA A 413 -14.71 9.41 -16.88
C ALA A 413 -16.01 9.86 -17.54
N LEU A 414 -16.76 8.92 -18.12
CA LEU A 414 -18.01 9.18 -18.87
C LEU A 414 -19.23 9.34 -17.97
N SER A 415 -19.21 8.87 -16.74
CA SER A 415 -20.37 8.95 -15.83
C SER A 415 -20.71 10.40 -15.50
N PRO A 416 -22.00 10.81 -15.61
CA PRO A 416 -22.44 12.16 -15.25
C PRO A 416 -22.32 12.39 -13.72
N PHE A 417 -22.20 13.65 -13.32
CA PHE A 417 -22.34 14.03 -11.91
C PHE A 417 -23.81 13.79 -11.50
N ARG A 418 -24.02 12.92 -10.51
CA ARG A 418 -25.30 12.84 -9.84
C ARG A 418 -25.36 13.99 -8.86
N HIS A 419 -26.11 15.05 -9.19
CA HIS A 419 -26.44 16.06 -8.21
C HIS A 419 -27.14 15.34 -7.06
N ALA A 420 -26.58 15.44 -5.84
CA ALA A 420 -27.30 15.05 -4.64
C ALA A 420 -28.58 15.87 -4.65
N VAL A 421 -29.71 15.21 -4.88
CA VAL A 421 -31.00 15.81 -4.68
C VAL A 421 -31.01 16.26 -3.22
N ALA A 422 -31.00 17.58 -2.99
CA ALA A 422 -31.05 18.13 -1.66
C ALA A 422 -32.23 17.49 -0.94
N PRO A 423 -32.02 16.81 0.21
CA PRO A 423 -33.12 16.24 0.94
C PRO A 423 -33.99 17.38 1.43
N GLY A 424 -35.24 17.48 0.88
CA GLY A 424 -36.31 18.20 1.52
C GLY A 424 -36.37 19.71 1.31
N ARG A 425 -36.75 20.15 0.13
CA ARG A 425 -37.86 21.12 0.11
C ARG A 425 -39.16 20.31 -0.01
N SER A 426 -39.63 19.75 1.09
CA SER A 426 -41.04 19.48 1.23
C SER A 426 -41.74 20.85 1.14
N GLU A 427 -42.33 21.10 0.00
CA GLU A 427 -43.27 22.20 -0.17
C GLU A 427 -44.28 22.15 0.98
N ALA A 428 -44.15 23.11 1.88
CA ALA A 428 -45.25 23.48 2.74
C ALA A 428 -46.29 24.13 1.83
N LEU A 429 -47.32 23.38 1.47
CA LEU A 429 -48.65 23.84 1.09
C LEU A 429 -49.58 23.59 2.25
#